data_62500a9e72c08961b7466e61064e689a
#
_entry.id   62500a9e72c08961b7466e61064e689a
#
_cell.length_a   1.000
_cell.length_b   1.000
_cell.length_c   1.000
_cell.angle_alpha   90.00
_cell.angle_beta   90.00
_cell.angle_gamma   90.00
#
_symmetry.space_group_name_H-M   'P 1'
#
loop_
_entity.id
_entity.type
_entity.pdbx_description
1 polymer ?
#
loop_
_entity_poly.entity_id
_entity_poly.type
_entity_poly.pdbx_seq_one_letter_code
_entity_poly.pdbx_strand_id
1 'polypeptide(L)'
;YCLKKASAQTADDLGKHYLELTEDVPTTNFIRSLSQTASGVMAPQCGLAPGLIGIIGADLTKVFTKLRDIELRVGALPRYPNGQMAYSFTWSPAGVINEYLNDAEAIHNGQRKMVTSLDGLEYINIEGQEFEAFTTSGGLGTMCETYEGKVDTLNYKTIRYPGHAKLMRFLMYELIMKEDKQLLEDILKNAKPPVREDVVYVY
;
A
#
# COMPACT_ATOMS: atom_id res chain seq x y z
N TYR A 1 13.76 7.32 -1.19
CA TYR A 1 14.14 5.93 -1.53
C TYR A 1 15.65 5.73 -1.69
N CYS A 2 16.42 6.71 -2.17
CA CYS A 2 17.91 6.59 -2.26
C CYS A 2 18.55 6.26 -0.91
N LEU A 3 18.12 6.90 0.17
CA LEU A 3 18.63 6.62 1.51
C LEU A 3 18.37 5.18 1.96
N LYS A 4 17.22 4.61 1.62
CA LYS A 4 16.86 3.23 1.98
C LYS A 4 17.80 2.22 1.32
N LYS A 5 18.10 2.39 0.03
CA LYS A 5 19.07 1.54 -0.69
C LYS A 5 20.49 1.67 -0.13
N ALA A 6 20.92 2.90 0.16
CA ALA A 6 22.23 3.13 0.77
C ALA A 6 22.35 2.49 2.17
N SER A 7 21.29 2.62 2.99
CA SER A 7 21.26 1.99 4.32
C SER A 7 21.27 0.47 4.23
N ALA A 8 20.54 -0.13 3.29
CA ALA A 8 20.56 -1.58 3.08
C ALA A 8 21.95 -2.07 2.66
N GLN A 9 22.60 -1.35 1.73
CA GLN A 9 23.97 -1.68 1.31
C GLN A 9 24.96 -1.57 2.47
N THR A 10 24.88 -0.50 3.25
CA THR A 10 25.75 -0.33 4.43
C THR A 10 25.53 -1.44 5.46
N ALA A 11 24.30 -1.88 5.68
CA ALA A 11 24.00 -2.98 6.58
C ALA A 11 24.60 -4.30 6.07
N ASP A 12 24.53 -4.55 4.77
CA ASP A 12 25.16 -5.71 4.14
C ASP A 12 26.70 -5.67 4.29
N ASP A 13 27.32 -4.55 3.95
CA ASP A 13 28.77 -4.33 4.06
C ASP A 13 29.28 -4.55 5.50
N LEU A 14 28.46 -4.25 6.49
CA LEU A 14 28.77 -4.40 7.91
C LEU A 14 28.29 -5.74 8.50
N GLY A 15 27.72 -6.63 7.71
CA GLY A 15 27.18 -7.92 8.17
C GLY A 15 26.04 -7.78 9.18
N LYS A 16 25.19 -6.73 9.04
CA LYS A 16 24.09 -6.44 9.95
C LYS A 16 22.75 -6.86 9.36
N HIS A 17 21.77 -7.11 10.24
CA HIS A 17 20.40 -7.28 9.83
C HIS A 17 19.80 -5.93 9.39
N TYR A 18 18.97 -5.95 8.36
CA TYR A 18 18.25 -4.78 7.85
C TYR A 18 16.77 -5.11 7.63
N LEU A 19 15.89 -4.37 8.31
CA LEU A 19 14.45 -4.48 8.16
C LEU A 19 13.91 -3.12 7.73
N GLU A 20 13.03 -3.09 6.73
CA GLU A 20 12.57 -1.85 6.10
C GLU A 20 11.06 -1.92 5.81
N LEU A 21 10.37 -0.77 5.97
CA LEU A 21 8.92 -0.63 5.81
C LEU A 21 8.50 -0.28 4.38
N THR A 22 9.40 -0.37 3.41
CA THR A 22 9.18 0.18 2.06
C THR A 22 8.04 -0.52 1.32
N GLU A 23 7.21 0.27 0.67
CA GLU A 23 6.20 -0.13 -0.31
C GLU A 23 6.76 -0.06 -1.76
N ASP A 24 7.91 0.62 -1.95
CA ASP A 24 8.51 0.87 -3.25
C ASP A 24 9.11 -0.42 -3.85
N VAL A 25 8.54 -0.88 -4.96
CA VAL A 25 8.94 -2.12 -5.63
C VAL A 25 10.40 -2.14 -6.07
N PRO A 26 10.96 -1.07 -6.71
CA PRO A 26 12.38 -1.02 -7.05
C PRO A 26 13.32 -1.11 -5.84
N THR A 27 12.96 -0.52 -4.70
CA THR A 27 13.74 -0.63 -3.46
C THR A 27 13.62 -2.03 -2.86
N THR A 28 12.43 -2.61 -2.84
CA THR A 28 12.20 -3.99 -2.42
C THR A 28 13.04 -4.97 -3.22
N ASN A 29 13.05 -4.87 -4.55
CA ASN A 29 13.84 -5.75 -5.42
C ASN A 29 15.32 -5.59 -5.18
N PHE A 30 15.82 -4.37 -4.95
CA PHE A 30 17.22 -4.13 -4.58
C PHE A 30 17.58 -4.83 -3.27
N ILE A 31 16.76 -4.69 -2.21
CA ILE A 31 17.03 -5.34 -0.92
C ILE A 31 16.96 -6.88 -1.05
N ARG A 32 16.00 -7.40 -1.81
CA ARG A 32 15.91 -8.84 -2.13
C ARG A 32 17.16 -9.35 -2.88
N SER A 33 17.75 -8.55 -3.76
CA SER A 33 19.00 -8.96 -4.43
C SER A 33 20.16 -9.03 -3.45
N LEU A 34 20.29 -8.09 -2.51
CA LEU A 34 21.31 -8.15 -1.46
C LEU A 34 21.13 -9.39 -0.57
N SER A 35 19.90 -9.78 -0.27
CA SER A 35 19.63 -10.91 0.64
C SER A 35 20.19 -12.25 0.17
N GLN A 36 20.53 -12.38 -1.11
CA GLN A 36 21.07 -13.62 -1.67
C GLN A 36 22.52 -13.90 -1.25
N THR A 37 23.27 -12.87 -0.92
CA THR A 37 24.70 -12.96 -0.54
C THR A 37 25.00 -12.39 0.84
N ALA A 38 24.06 -11.66 1.42
CA ALA A 38 24.23 -11.03 2.72
C ALA A 38 24.43 -12.05 3.85
N SER A 39 25.31 -11.74 4.77
CA SER A 39 25.51 -12.53 6.00
C SER A 39 24.43 -12.26 7.05
N GLY A 40 23.72 -11.15 6.94
CA GLY A 40 22.59 -10.74 7.79
C GLY A 40 21.25 -10.95 7.11
N VAL A 41 20.16 -10.80 7.88
CA VAL A 41 18.79 -10.79 7.33
C VAL A 41 18.53 -9.48 6.62
N MET A 42 18.08 -9.53 5.37
CA MET A 42 17.63 -8.39 4.56
C MET A 42 16.12 -8.53 4.30
N ALA A 43 15.29 -7.85 5.08
CA ALA A 43 13.84 -7.99 5.01
C ALA A 43 13.16 -6.65 4.63
N PRO A 44 12.81 -6.45 3.37
CA PRO A 44 11.94 -5.33 2.95
C PRO A 44 10.49 -5.63 3.31
N GLN A 45 9.62 -4.61 3.19
CA GLN A 45 8.16 -4.76 3.33
C GLN A 45 7.71 -5.24 4.72
N CYS A 46 8.36 -4.77 5.77
CA CYS A 46 8.02 -5.09 7.16
C CYS A 46 7.05 -4.09 7.78
N GLY A 47 6.22 -3.41 6.96
CA GLY A 47 5.26 -2.40 7.40
C GLY A 47 3.88 -2.97 7.73
N LEU A 48 2.88 -2.09 7.74
CA LEU A 48 1.47 -2.45 7.89
C LEU A 48 0.95 -3.09 6.59
N ALA A 49 1.14 -2.40 5.48
CA ALA A 49 0.85 -2.83 4.11
C ALA A 49 1.87 -2.17 3.17
N PRO A 50 2.80 -2.92 2.63
CA PRO A 50 3.02 -4.37 2.74
C PRO A 50 3.65 -4.78 4.08
N GLY A 51 3.29 -5.97 4.56
CA GLY A 51 3.84 -6.57 5.77
C GLY A 51 2.77 -7.24 6.62
N LEU A 52 2.33 -6.59 7.70
CA LEU A 52 1.41 -7.16 8.70
C LEU A 52 0.13 -7.71 8.07
N ILE A 53 -0.51 -6.98 7.15
CA ILE A 53 -1.75 -7.44 6.50
C ILE A 53 -1.53 -8.74 5.72
N GLY A 54 -0.39 -8.90 5.06
CA GLY A 54 -0.03 -10.12 4.36
C GLY A 54 0.17 -11.30 5.30
N ILE A 55 0.79 -11.07 6.47
CA ILE A 55 0.98 -12.09 7.50
C ILE A 55 -0.36 -12.55 8.06
N ILE A 56 -1.23 -11.60 8.45
CA ILE A 56 -2.58 -11.90 8.96
C ILE A 56 -3.41 -12.62 7.91
N GLY A 57 -3.42 -12.11 6.67
CA GLY A 57 -4.14 -12.73 5.56
C GLY A 57 -3.67 -14.16 5.30
N ALA A 58 -2.36 -14.39 5.24
CA ALA A 58 -1.79 -15.73 5.07
C ALA A 58 -2.10 -16.67 6.25
N ASP A 59 -2.15 -16.15 7.47
CA ASP A 59 -2.53 -16.97 8.64
C ASP A 59 -4.01 -17.37 8.60
N LEU A 60 -4.88 -16.45 8.28
CA LEU A 60 -6.31 -16.72 8.12
C LEU A 60 -6.60 -17.76 7.04
N THR A 61 -5.82 -17.81 5.95
CA THR A 61 -6.04 -18.81 4.90
C THR A 61 -5.86 -20.25 5.40
N LYS A 62 -5.11 -20.49 6.45
CA LYS A 62 -4.81 -21.83 6.97
C LYS A 62 -6.04 -22.55 7.57
N VAL A 63 -7.09 -21.80 7.94
CA VAL A 63 -8.32 -22.38 8.51
C VAL A 63 -9.29 -22.87 7.45
N PHE A 64 -9.03 -22.62 6.16
CA PHE A 64 -9.88 -23.00 5.04
C PHE A 64 -9.27 -24.16 4.26
N THR A 65 -10.10 -25.14 3.89
CA THR A 65 -9.68 -26.27 3.05
C THR A 65 -9.58 -25.91 1.58
N LYS A 66 -10.33 -24.89 1.14
CA LYS A 66 -10.32 -24.36 -0.23
C LYS A 66 -10.49 -22.84 -0.17
N LEU A 67 -9.66 -22.15 -0.92
CA LEU A 67 -9.71 -20.69 -1.07
C LEU A 67 -10.25 -20.35 -2.47
N ARG A 68 -11.13 -19.38 -2.56
CA ARG A 68 -11.56 -18.78 -3.81
C ARG A 68 -11.05 -17.35 -3.92
N ASP A 69 -11.37 -16.53 -2.94
CA ASP A 69 -11.04 -15.11 -2.92
C ASP A 69 -10.27 -14.76 -1.65
N ILE A 70 -9.26 -13.89 -1.79
CA ILE A 70 -8.56 -13.23 -0.68
C ILE A 70 -8.67 -11.73 -0.93
N GLU A 71 -9.30 -11.03 -0.03
CA GLU A 71 -9.55 -9.60 -0.14
C GLU A 71 -8.99 -8.88 1.09
N LEU A 72 -8.01 -8.01 0.89
CA LEU A 72 -7.33 -7.29 1.96
C LEU A 72 -7.62 -5.80 1.86
N ARG A 73 -7.96 -5.19 2.99
CA ARG A 73 -8.31 -3.77 3.09
C ARG A 73 -7.55 -3.13 4.24
N VAL A 74 -6.87 -2.02 3.98
CA VAL A 74 -6.16 -1.27 5.02
C VAL A 74 -6.45 0.21 4.87
N GLY A 75 -6.72 0.89 5.97
CA GLY A 75 -6.85 2.33 6.02
C GLY A 75 -6.05 2.91 7.18
N ALA A 76 -5.28 3.96 6.90
CA ALA A 76 -4.74 4.85 7.90
C ALA A 76 -5.38 6.22 7.68
N LEU A 77 -6.21 6.65 8.61
CA LEU A 77 -7.17 7.74 8.44
C LEU A 77 -7.12 8.70 9.63
N PRO A 78 -7.35 10.01 9.43
CA PRO A 78 -7.59 10.90 10.55
C PRO A 78 -8.84 10.43 11.32
N ARG A 79 -8.75 10.38 12.65
CA ARG A 79 -9.91 10.02 13.51
C ARG A 79 -11.06 11.00 13.33
N TYR A 80 -10.74 12.27 13.14
CA TYR A 80 -11.70 13.36 12.95
C TYR A 80 -11.45 13.99 11.56
N PRO A 81 -12.11 13.45 10.50
CA PRO A 81 -11.92 13.96 9.15
C PRO A 81 -12.49 15.37 9.01
N ASN A 82 -11.84 16.20 8.20
CA ASN A 82 -12.30 17.53 7.86
C ASN A 82 -12.20 17.83 6.37
N GLY A 83 -13.04 18.75 5.91
CA GLY A 83 -13.13 19.13 4.51
C GLY A 83 -13.63 17.98 3.61
N GLN A 84 -13.82 18.27 2.34
CA GLN A 84 -14.38 17.30 1.38
C GLN A 84 -13.46 16.10 1.10
N MET A 85 -12.14 16.30 1.17
CA MET A 85 -11.18 15.21 0.99
C MET A 85 -11.19 14.22 2.16
N ALA A 86 -11.63 14.65 3.35
CA ALA A 86 -11.72 13.89 4.57
C ALA A 86 -10.42 13.10 4.89
N TYR A 87 -9.27 13.68 4.53
CA TYR A 87 -7.96 13.05 4.65
C TYR A 87 -6.92 14.07 5.15
N SER A 88 -5.99 13.59 5.93
CA SER A 88 -4.74 14.26 6.29
C SER A 88 -3.65 13.22 6.32
N PHE A 89 -2.41 13.62 6.05
CA PHE A 89 -1.32 12.66 6.04
C PHE A 89 -1.02 12.16 7.45
N THR A 90 -0.99 10.85 7.60
CA THR A 90 -0.58 10.15 8.82
C THR A 90 0.83 9.58 8.67
N TRP A 91 1.33 9.54 7.43
CA TRP A 91 2.67 9.08 7.06
C TRP A 91 3.18 9.85 5.82
N SER A 92 4.12 9.28 5.05
CA SER A 92 4.79 9.94 3.93
C SER A 92 3.83 10.40 2.82
N PRO A 93 3.68 11.71 2.55
CA PRO A 93 2.89 12.19 1.41
C PRO A 93 3.38 11.65 0.07
N ALA A 94 4.68 11.58 -0.15
CA ALA A 94 5.28 11.01 -1.36
C ALA A 94 4.91 9.52 -1.52
N GLY A 95 4.87 8.76 -0.41
CA GLY A 95 4.43 7.37 -0.41
C GLY A 95 2.97 7.24 -0.84
N VAL A 96 2.05 8.01 -0.24
CA VAL A 96 0.62 8.03 -0.60
C VAL A 96 0.42 8.36 -2.09
N ILE A 97 1.13 9.37 -2.60
CA ILE A 97 1.05 9.73 -4.02
C ILE A 97 1.55 8.60 -4.91
N ASN A 98 2.64 7.95 -4.56
CA ASN A 98 3.15 6.79 -5.30
C ASN A 98 2.17 5.62 -5.32
N GLU A 99 1.52 5.32 -4.18
CA GLU A 99 0.48 4.29 -4.12
C GLU A 99 -0.70 4.57 -5.07
N TYR A 100 -1.03 5.84 -5.29
CA TYR A 100 -2.14 6.24 -6.15
C TYR A 100 -1.76 6.34 -7.64
N LEU A 101 -0.48 6.46 -7.95
CA LEU A 101 0.01 6.62 -9.33
C LEU A 101 0.53 5.33 -9.96
N ASN A 102 1.07 4.42 -9.14
CA ASN A 102 1.62 3.18 -9.66
C ASN A 102 0.54 2.11 -9.78
N ASP A 103 0.61 1.29 -10.83
CA ASP A 103 -0.24 0.13 -10.96
C ASP A 103 0.01 -0.87 -9.83
N ALA A 104 -1.04 -1.57 -9.43
CA ALA A 104 -1.01 -2.59 -8.39
C ALA A 104 -1.00 -3.99 -9.00
N GLU A 105 -0.29 -4.92 -8.39
CA GLU A 105 -0.40 -6.33 -8.72
C GLU A 105 -1.61 -6.94 -8.00
N ALA A 106 -2.36 -7.80 -8.69
CA ALA A 106 -3.49 -8.55 -8.16
C ALA A 106 -3.60 -9.92 -8.84
N ILE A 107 -4.39 -10.85 -8.29
CA ILE A 107 -4.78 -12.08 -8.96
C ILE A 107 -6.23 -11.94 -9.42
N HIS A 108 -6.48 -12.26 -10.68
CA HIS A 108 -7.80 -12.32 -11.28
C HIS A 108 -7.92 -13.57 -12.16
N ASN A 109 -8.93 -14.39 -11.91
CA ASN A 109 -9.11 -15.70 -12.55
C ASN A 109 -7.85 -16.58 -12.43
N GLY A 110 -7.25 -16.61 -11.26
CA GLY A 110 -6.07 -17.43 -10.94
C GLY A 110 -4.74 -16.91 -11.47
N GLN A 111 -4.71 -15.79 -12.18
CA GLN A 111 -3.52 -15.25 -12.83
C GLN A 111 -3.15 -13.86 -12.30
N ARG A 112 -1.86 -13.60 -12.15
CA ARG A 112 -1.37 -12.26 -11.80
C ARG A 112 -1.63 -11.28 -12.94
N LYS A 113 -2.11 -10.10 -12.56
CA LYS A 113 -2.36 -8.97 -13.46
C LYS A 113 -2.00 -7.65 -12.79
N MET A 114 -1.56 -6.70 -13.60
CA MET A 114 -1.49 -5.31 -13.18
C MET A 114 -2.86 -4.68 -13.29
N VAL A 115 -3.27 -3.95 -12.26
CA VAL A 115 -4.54 -3.21 -12.17
C VAL A 115 -4.26 -1.76 -11.85
N THR A 116 -5.04 -0.87 -12.43
CA THR A 116 -4.84 0.57 -12.27
C THR A 116 -5.23 1.04 -10.87
N SER A 117 -4.37 1.83 -10.25
CA SER A 117 -4.67 2.48 -8.98
C SER A 117 -5.81 3.48 -9.11
N LEU A 118 -6.52 3.72 -8.00
CA LEU A 118 -7.76 4.50 -7.91
C LEU A 118 -8.97 3.86 -8.61
N ASP A 119 -8.84 2.66 -9.20
CA ASP A 119 -9.94 1.91 -9.77
C ASP A 119 -10.53 0.89 -8.77
N GLY A 120 -11.60 0.21 -9.18
CA GLY A 120 -12.24 -0.82 -8.38
C GLY A 120 -12.90 -0.29 -7.11
N LEU A 121 -13.43 0.95 -7.16
CA LEU A 121 -14.13 1.56 -6.03
C LEU A 121 -15.26 0.68 -5.51
N GLU A 122 -15.28 0.48 -4.21
CA GLU A 122 -16.35 -0.18 -3.46
C GLU A 122 -16.67 0.61 -2.18
N TYR A 123 -17.84 0.37 -1.62
CA TYR A 123 -18.23 0.91 -0.32
C TYR A 123 -18.30 -0.22 0.70
N ILE A 124 -17.70 0.01 1.86
CA ILE A 124 -17.66 -0.96 2.96
C ILE A 124 -18.19 -0.30 4.24
N ASN A 125 -18.82 -1.08 5.09
CA ASN A 125 -19.28 -0.61 6.39
C ASN A 125 -18.43 -1.27 7.50
N ILE A 126 -17.81 -0.46 8.33
CA ILE A 126 -17.05 -0.92 9.49
C ILE A 126 -17.67 -0.29 10.73
N GLU A 127 -18.23 -1.11 11.62
CA GLU A 127 -18.85 -0.67 12.87
C GLU A 127 -19.92 0.42 12.71
N GLY A 128 -20.68 0.37 11.60
CA GLY A 128 -21.75 1.35 11.32
C GLY A 128 -21.30 2.61 10.58
N GLN A 129 -20.00 2.77 10.37
CA GLN A 129 -19.43 3.85 9.56
C GLN A 129 -19.18 3.37 8.13
N GLU A 130 -19.68 4.13 7.15
CA GLU A 130 -19.39 3.89 5.74
C GLU A 130 -18.01 4.43 5.37
N PHE A 131 -17.28 3.63 4.60
CA PHE A 131 -15.99 3.96 3.97
C PHE A 131 -16.04 3.60 2.50
N GLU A 132 -15.13 4.16 1.73
CA GLU A 132 -14.80 3.69 0.40
C GLU A 132 -13.47 2.97 0.41
N ALA A 133 -13.32 1.97 -0.47
CA ALA A 133 -12.04 1.31 -0.71
C ALA A 133 -11.77 1.19 -2.20
N PHE A 134 -10.52 1.37 -2.59
CA PHE A 134 -10.10 1.34 -3.98
C PHE A 134 -8.67 0.83 -4.10
N THR A 135 -8.32 0.34 -5.29
CA THR A 135 -7.00 -0.21 -5.57
C THR A 135 -5.91 0.83 -5.37
N THR A 136 -4.84 0.44 -4.68
CA THR A 136 -3.57 1.17 -4.60
C THR A 136 -2.41 0.20 -4.71
N SER A 137 -1.25 0.67 -5.16
CA SER A 137 -0.07 -0.16 -5.31
C SER A 137 0.58 -0.54 -3.98
N GLY A 138 1.41 -1.58 -4.00
CA GLY A 138 2.35 -1.93 -2.94
C GLY A 138 1.81 -2.80 -1.81
N GLY A 139 0.50 -2.86 -1.58
CA GLY A 139 -0.07 -3.46 -0.36
C GLY A 139 0.08 -4.97 -0.19
N LEU A 140 0.12 -5.73 -1.29
CA LEU A 140 0.13 -7.21 -1.25
C LEU A 140 1.50 -7.84 -0.98
N GLY A 141 2.60 -7.10 -1.14
CA GLY A 141 3.93 -7.65 -0.96
C GLY A 141 4.18 -8.88 -1.85
N THR A 142 4.51 -10.01 -1.23
CA THR A 142 4.78 -11.28 -1.93
C THR A 142 3.55 -12.19 -2.08
N MET A 143 2.37 -11.72 -1.70
CA MET A 143 1.17 -12.59 -1.71
C MET A 143 0.77 -13.04 -3.11
N CYS A 144 0.90 -12.18 -4.13
CA CYS A 144 0.62 -12.58 -5.51
C CYS A 144 1.53 -13.72 -5.96
N GLU A 145 2.83 -13.69 -5.63
CA GLU A 145 3.77 -14.78 -5.91
C GLU A 145 3.36 -16.09 -5.20
N THR A 146 2.83 -15.97 -3.98
CA THR A 146 2.46 -17.12 -3.13
C THR A 146 1.16 -17.80 -3.56
N TYR A 147 0.17 -17.02 -4.00
CA TYR A 147 -1.19 -17.50 -4.22
C TYR A 147 -1.58 -17.61 -5.71
N GLU A 148 -0.72 -17.25 -6.66
CA GLU A 148 -0.97 -17.47 -8.08
C GLU A 148 -1.31 -18.92 -8.37
N GLY A 149 -2.39 -19.16 -9.12
CA GLY A 149 -2.90 -20.49 -9.42
C GLY A 149 -3.56 -21.23 -8.24
N LYS A 150 -3.62 -20.64 -7.06
CA LYS A 150 -4.23 -21.25 -5.86
C LYS A 150 -5.55 -20.60 -5.46
N VAL A 151 -5.80 -19.37 -5.91
CA VAL A 151 -7.03 -18.61 -5.67
C VAL A 151 -7.52 -17.98 -6.97
N ASP A 152 -8.80 -17.76 -7.08
CA ASP A 152 -9.38 -17.08 -8.25
C ASP A 152 -9.12 -15.58 -8.18
N THR A 153 -9.24 -15.01 -6.98
CA THR A 153 -9.04 -13.57 -6.73
C THR A 153 -8.11 -13.34 -5.55
N LEU A 154 -7.16 -12.42 -5.72
CA LEU A 154 -6.43 -11.79 -4.62
C LEU A 154 -6.29 -10.31 -4.93
N ASN A 155 -6.81 -9.46 -4.07
CA ASN A 155 -6.69 -8.01 -4.23
C ASN A 155 -6.47 -7.29 -2.91
N TYR A 156 -5.89 -6.11 -3.03
CA TYR A 156 -5.69 -5.16 -1.94
C TYR A 156 -6.33 -3.82 -2.30
N LYS A 157 -7.04 -3.23 -1.36
CA LYS A 157 -7.57 -1.87 -1.50
C LYS A 157 -7.29 -1.04 -0.26
N THR A 158 -7.06 0.23 -0.49
CA THR A 158 -6.91 1.22 0.56
C THR A 158 -8.26 1.77 0.97
N ILE A 159 -8.54 1.79 2.29
CA ILE A 159 -9.75 2.36 2.87
C ILE A 159 -9.60 3.87 3.02
N ARG A 160 -10.63 4.61 2.63
CA ARG A 160 -10.73 6.07 2.82
C ARG A 160 -12.17 6.46 3.20
N TYR A 161 -12.37 7.68 3.68
CA TYR A 161 -13.70 8.24 3.82
C TYR A 161 -14.32 8.50 2.44
N PRO A 162 -15.68 8.40 2.31
CA PRO A 162 -16.36 8.54 1.03
C PRO A 162 -16.05 9.87 0.31
N GLY A 163 -15.79 9.79 -0.99
CA GLY A 163 -15.49 10.93 -1.85
C GLY A 163 -14.00 11.20 -2.10
N HIS A 164 -13.11 10.60 -1.34
CA HIS A 164 -11.66 10.80 -1.48
C HIS A 164 -11.13 10.35 -2.86
N ALA A 165 -11.51 9.15 -3.30
CA ALA A 165 -11.09 8.62 -4.61
C ALA A 165 -11.47 9.56 -5.76
N LYS A 166 -12.69 10.10 -5.74
CA LYS A 166 -13.18 11.04 -6.75
C LYS A 166 -12.31 12.30 -6.82
N LEU A 167 -11.97 12.88 -5.66
CA LEU A 167 -11.15 14.08 -5.59
C LEU A 167 -9.71 13.81 -6.03
N MET A 168 -9.14 12.67 -5.65
CA MET A 168 -7.80 12.30 -6.09
C MET A 168 -7.74 12.03 -7.60
N ARG A 169 -8.74 11.37 -8.18
CA ARG A 169 -8.85 11.19 -9.63
C ARG A 169 -8.94 12.52 -10.36
N PHE A 170 -9.72 13.46 -9.85
CA PHE A 170 -9.83 14.81 -10.39
C PHE A 170 -8.47 15.51 -10.40
N LEU A 171 -7.76 15.54 -9.27
CA LEU A 171 -6.44 16.16 -9.19
C LEU A 171 -5.43 15.51 -10.14
N MET A 172 -5.39 14.17 -10.15
CA MET A 172 -4.36 13.44 -10.88
C MET A 172 -4.60 13.38 -12.38
N TYR A 173 -5.84 13.17 -12.81
CA TYR A 173 -6.15 12.88 -14.21
C TYR A 173 -6.84 14.02 -14.95
N GLU A 174 -7.71 14.82 -14.31
CA GLU A 174 -8.34 15.94 -14.96
C GLU A 174 -7.47 17.20 -14.91
N LEU A 175 -6.82 17.47 -13.75
CA LEU A 175 -5.83 18.54 -13.64
C LEU A 175 -4.41 18.10 -14.04
N ILE A 176 -4.23 16.86 -14.47
CA ILE A 176 -2.97 16.27 -14.97
C ILE A 176 -1.80 16.39 -13.95
N MET A 177 -2.10 16.55 -12.67
CA MET A 177 -1.07 16.74 -11.64
C MET A 177 -0.19 15.50 -11.42
N LYS A 178 -0.56 14.34 -11.96
CA LYS A 178 0.30 13.14 -11.99
C LYS A 178 1.63 13.37 -12.72
N GLU A 179 1.69 14.33 -13.65
CA GLU A 179 2.91 14.67 -14.40
C GLU A 179 3.89 15.52 -13.56
N ASP A 180 3.39 16.19 -12.51
CA ASP A 180 4.21 16.98 -11.58
C ASP A 180 3.95 16.51 -10.13
N LYS A 181 4.59 15.40 -9.78
CA LYS A 181 4.46 14.78 -8.45
C LYS A 181 4.88 15.73 -7.32
N GLN A 182 5.90 16.56 -7.56
CA GLN A 182 6.39 17.48 -6.55
C GLN A 182 5.37 18.57 -6.25
N LEU A 183 4.76 19.14 -7.29
CA LEU A 183 3.70 20.14 -7.13
C LEU A 183 2.49 19.53 -6.39
N LEU A 184 2.08 18.33 -6.76
CA LEU A 184 0.98 17.62 -6.08
C LEU A 184 1.30 17.40 -4.60
N GLU A 185 2.52 16.95 -4.29
CA GLU A 185 2.97 16.73 -2.92
C GLU A 185 2.95 18.02 -2.11
N ASP A 186 3.47 19.12 -2.66
CA ASP A 186 3.54 20.42 -1.99
C ASP A 186 2.14 21.00 -1.74
N ILE A 187 1.23 20.90 -2.71
CA ILE A 187 -0.17 21.30 -2.54
C ILE A 187 -0.85 20.50 -1.44
N LEU A 188 -0.71 19.19 -1.47
CA LEU A 188 -1.37 18.32 -0.49
C LEU A 188 -0.78 18.51 0.91
N LYS A 189 0.54 18.66 1.07
CA LYS A 189 1.18 18.96 2.35
C LYS A 189 0.69 20.29 2.93
N ASN A 190 0.57 21.30 2.11
CA ASN A 190 0.12 22.62 2.53
C ASN A 190 -1.37 22.63 2.91
N ALA A 191 -2.20 21.95 2.13
CA ALA A 191 -3.64 21.92 2.34
C ALA A 191 -4.09 20.95 3.44
N LYS A 192 -3.32 19.91 3.70
CA LYS A 192 -3.64 18.80 4.62
C LYS A 192 -2.48 18.50 5.56
N PRO A 193 -2.19 19.39 6.52
CA PRO A 193 -1.12 19.15 7.47
C PRO A 193 -1.36 17.86 8.29
N PRO A 194 -0.31 17.22 8.80
CA PRO A 194 -0.43 16.02 9.61
C PRO A 194 -1.32 16.23 10.83
N VAL A 195 -2.11 15.22 11.15
CA VAL A 195 -2.94 15.18 12.36
C VAL A 195 -2.27 14.34 13.44
N ARG A 196 -2.63 14.60 14.70
CA ARG A 196 -2.07 13.85 15.84
C ARG A 196 -2.83 12.56 16.14
N GLU A 197 -4.12 12.51 15.79
CA GLU A 197 -4.99 11.38 16.07
C GLU A 197 -5.42 10.73 14.75
N ASP A 198 -4.99 9.52 14.57
CA ASP A 198 -5.39 8.65 13.46
C ASP A 198 -5.99 7.34 13.95
N VAL A 199 -6.63 6.64 13.04
CA VAL A 199 -7.11 5.29 13.24
C VAL A 199 -6.57 4.41 12.11
N VAL A 200 -6.31 3.17 12.43
CA VAL A 200 -5.89 2.16 11.45
C VAL A 200 -6.96 1.07 11.39
N TYR A 201 -7.47 0.83 10.20
CA TYR A 201 -8.36 -0.29 9.91
C TYR A 201 -7.61 -1.35 9.13
N VAL A 202 -7.76 -2.59 9.54
CA VAL A 202 -7.26 -3.80 8.86
C VAL A 202 -8.44 -4.74 8.71
N TYR A 203 -8.81 -5.02 7.46
CA TYR A 203 -10.03 -5.76 7.15
C TYR A 203 -9.75 -6.82 6.06
#